data_a3d0fb011526945f8af8c71655b18499
#
_entry.id   a3d0fb011526945f8af8c71655b18499
#
_cell.length_a   1.000
_cell.length_b   1.000
_cell.length_c   1.000
_cell.angle_alpha   90.00
_cell.angle_beta   90.00
_cell.angle_gamma   90.00
#
_symmetry.space_group_name_H-M   'P 1'
#
loop_
_entity.id
_entity.type
_entity.pdbx_description
1 polymer ?
#
loop_
_entity_poly.entity_id
_entity_poly.type
_entity_poly.pdbx_seq_one_letter_code
_entity_poly.pdbx_strand_id
1 'polypeptide(L)'
;MNALYYGDNLDSLRRHIRSETVDLCYIDPPFNSKRTYNQIYNNVGGEDRAQAQAFIDTWEWDDQAREGFYEIICNEKGRFPAQTIELIKGLRNVLKEGSLLAYLVSMTRRIVEIHRVLKSTGRCTSSCR
;
A
#
# COMPACT_ATOMS: atom_id res chain seq x y z
N MET A 1 24.05 3.53 -5.38
CA MET A 1 23.49 4.88 -5.11
C MET A 1 22.30 4.75 -4.18
N ASN A 2 22.27 5.51 -3.13
CA ASN A 2 21.12 5.55 -2.22
C ASN A 2 20.12 6.62 -2.70
N ALA A 3 18.83 6.29 -2.70
CA ALA A 3 17.78 7.21 -3.07
C ALA A 3 16.68 7.22 -2.01
N LEU A 4 16.15 8.38 -1.71
CA LEU A 4 14.99 8.57 -0.84
C LEU A 4 13.86 9.15 -1.68
N TYR A 5 12.72 8.46 -1.69
CA TYR A 5 11.52 8.91 -2.38
C TYR A 5 10.50 9.41 -1.36
N TYR A 6 9.99 10.61 -1.61
CA TYR A 6 8.95 11.22 -0.80
C TYR A 6 7.59 11.09 -1.50
N GLY A 7 6.57 10.65 -0.77
CA GLY A 7 5.22 10.49 -1.29
C GLY A 7 4.65 9.08 -1.08
N ASP A 8 3.58 8.76 -1.82
CA ASP A 8 2.98 7.43 -1.76
C ASP A 8 3.97 6.37 -2.29
N ASN A 9 4.21 5.34 -1.49
CA ASN A 9 5.15 4.28 -1.84
C ASN A 9 4.69 3.44 -3.05
N LEU A 10 3.38 3.34 -3.30
CA LEU A 10 2.85 2.66 -4.48
C LEU A 10 3.29 3.38 -5.77
N ASP A 11 3.18 4.71 -5.79
CA ASP A 11 3.65 5.51 -6.90
C ASP A 11 5.17 5.43 -7.07
N SER A 12 5.89 5.47 -5.97
CA SER A 12 7.36 5.34 -5.98
C SER A 12 7.81 4.00 -6.55
N LEU A 13 7.19 2.91 -6.12
CA LEU A 13 7.47 1.56 -6.64
C LEU A 13 7.19 1.47 -8.16
N ARG A 14 6.08 2.04 -8.61
CA ARG A 14 5.66 1.98 -10.01
C ARG A 14 6.52 2.83 -10.94
N ARG A 15 6.91 4.02 -10.49
CA ARG A 15 7.61 5.00 -11.34
C ARG A 15 9.12 4.84 -11.34
N HIS A 16 9.70 4.44 -10.21
CA HIS A 16 11.13 4.54 -10.01
C HIS A 16 11.84 3.19 -9.86
N ILE A 17 11.11 2.13 -9.50
CA ILE A 17 11.73 0.84 -9.21
C ILE A 17 11.40 -0.16 -10.32
N ARG A 18 12.44 -0.67 -10.98
CA ARG A 18 12.29 -1.68 -12.02
C ARG A 18 11.98 -3.05 -11.44
N SER A 19 11.34 -3.90 -12.26
CA SER A 19 11.08 -5.29 -11.91
C SER A 19 12.38 -6.06 -11.65
N GLU A 20 12.34 -6.96 -10.67
CA GLU A 20 13.42 -7.90 -10.35
C GLU A 20 14.79 -7.24 -10.07
N THR A 21 14.78 -6.07 -9.39
CA THR A 21 16.01 -5.35 -9.05
C THR A 21 16.32 -5.30 -7.56
N VAL A 22 15.35 -5.65 -6.70
CA VAL A 22 15.46 -5.53 -5.25
C VAL A 22 15.78 -6.87 -4.62
N ASP A 23 16.79 -6.93 -3.76
CA ASP A 23 17.18 -8.14 -3.03
C ASP A 23 16.39 -8.31 -1.72
N LEU A 24 16.08 -7.20 -1.04
CA LEU A 24 15.35 -7.20 0.23
C LEU A 24 14.37 -6.03 0.27
N CYS A 25 13.13 -6.32 0.62
CA CYS A 25 12.14 -5.32 0.96
C CYS A 25 11.76 -5.47 2.43
N TYR A 26 11.97 -4.41 3.22
CA TYR A 26 11.51 -4.34 4.60
C TYR A 26 10.33 -3.39 4.68
N ILE A 27 9.20 -3.86 5.20
CA ILE A 27 7.97 -3.08 5.29
C ILE A 27 7.50 -2.93 6.74
N ASP A 28 6.93 -1.78 7.03
CA ASP A 28 6.23 -1.49 8.28
C ASP A 28 4.79 -1.08 7.91
N PRO A 29 3.87 -2.05 7.70
CA PRO A 29 2.53 -1.76 7.25
C PRO A 29 1.71 -1.10 8.37
N PRO A 30 0.81 -0.16 8.03
CA PRO A 30 -0.13 0.37 9.00
C PRO A 30 -1.09 -0.72 9.49
N PHE A 31 -1.53 -0.62 10.75
CA PHE A 31 -2.36 -1.66 11.38
C PHE A 31 -3.87 -1.35 11.37
N ASN A 32 -4.30 -0.28 10.69
CA ASN A 32 -5.70 0.19 10.73
C ASN A 32 -6.20 0.39 12.17
N SER A 33 -5.34 0.95 13.02
CA SER A 33 -5.59 1.12 14.46
C SER A 33 -6.60 2.21 14.78
N LYS A 34 -7.09 2.94 13.78
CA LYS A 34 -7.93 4.15 13.92
C LYS A 34 -7.29 5.26 14.76
N ARG A 35 -5.98 5.19 14.97
CA ARG A 35 -5.21 6.20 15.68
C ARG A 35 -4.56 7.13 14.68
N THR A 36 -4.80 8.42 14.82
CA THR A 36 -4.08 9.44 14.06
C THR A 36 -2.71 9.63 14.72
N TYR A 37 -1.64 9.27 14.06
CA TYR A 37 -0.26 9.46 14.53
C TYR A 37 0.21 10.91 14.43
N ASN A 38 -0.70 11.88 14.43
CA ASN A 38 -0.39 13.31 14.33
C ASN A 38 0.40 13.90 15.53
N GLN A 39 0.65 13.11 16.58
CA GLN A 39 1.29 13.64 17.79
C GLN A 39 2.82 13.58 17.79
N ILE A 40 3.46 12.88 16.88
CA ILE A 40 4.91 12.69 16.94
C ILE A 40 5.67 13.85 16.26
N TYR A 41 5.02 14.63 15.41
CA TYR A 41 5.68 15.68 14.63
C TYR A 41 5.38 17.12 15.06
N ASN A 42 4.63 17.34 16.15
CA ASN A 42 4.32 18.68 16.65
C ASN A 42 5.49 19.41 17.33
N ASN A 43 6.67 18.79 17.43
CA ASN A 43 7.81 19.38 18.14
C ASN A 43 8.96 19.87 17.25
N VAL A 44 8.84 19.79 15.93
CA VAL A 44 9.81 20.38 15.01
C VAL A 44 9.07 21.42 14.17
N GLY A 45 9.26 22.69 14.52
CA GLY A 45 8.56 23.82 13.95
C GLY A 45 8.60 23.88 12.44
N GLY A 46 7.42 23.98 11.83
CA GLY A 46 7.22 24.17 10.40
C GLY A 46 6.14 23.23 9.87
N GLU A 47 4.98 23.80 9.58
CA GLU A 47 3.85 23.09 8.99
C GLU A 47 4.23 22.50 7.62
N ASP A 48 4.49 21.20 7.58
CA ASP A 48 4.43 20.47 6.33
C ASP A 48 3.15 19.61 6.32
N ARG A 49 2.04 20.24 5.92
CA ARG A 49 0.74 19.58 5.76
C ARG A 49 0.79 18.39 4.81
N ALA A 50 1.79 18.33 3.95
CA ALA A 50 2.02 17.21 3.04
C ALA A 50 2.55 15.96 3.76
N GLN A 51 3.32 16.12 4.86
CA GLN A 51 3.79 15.00 5.66
C GLN A 51 2.67 14.37 6.50
N ALA A 52 1.71 15.16 6.96
CA ALA A 52 0.57 14.66 7.75
C ALA A 52 -0.34 13.72 6.96
N GLN A 53 -0.43 13.87 5.64
CA GLN A 53 -1.26 12.99 4.79
C GLN A 53 -0.63 11.63 4.47
N ALA A 54 0.67 11.47 4.65
CA ALA A 54 1.35 10.21 4.30
C ALA A 54 1.12 9.08 5.32
N PHE A 55 0.60 9.36 6.51
CA PHE A 55 0.50 8.41 7.62
C PHE A 55 -0.87 8.38 8.31
N ILE A 56 -1.94 8.45 7.53
CA ILE A 56 -3.29 8.24 8.09
C ILE A 56 -3.49 6.73 8.24
N ASP A 57 -3.54 6.27 9.48
CA ASP A 57 -3.88 4.88 9.84
C ASP A 57 -5.41 4.70 10.03
N THR A 58 -6.19 5.47 9.29
CA THR A 58 -7.63 5.36 9.21
C THR A 58 -8.04 5.07 7.78
N TRP A 59 -8.78 3.99 7.60
CA TRP A 59 -9.21 3.52 6.28
C TRP A 59 -10.71 3.67 6.15
N GLU A 60 -11.14 4.29 5.06
CA GLU A 60 -12.54 4.45 4.72
C GLU A 60 -12.78 3.94 3.31
N TRP A 61 -14.00 3.48 3.06
CA TRP A 61 -14.40 3.10 1.71
C TRP A 61 -14.77 4.36 0.91
N ASP A 62 -13.75 5.11 0.56
CA ASP A 62 -13.81 6.35 -0.23
C ASP A 62 -13.62 6.09 -1.73
N ASP A 63 -13.53 7.16 -2.50
CA ASP A 63 -13.30 7.07 -3.94
C ASP A 63 -11.95 6.42 -4.27
N GLN A 64 -10.92 6.66 -3.47
CA GLN A 64 -9.60 6.05 -3.63
C GLN A 64 -9.64 4.53 -3.42
N ALA A 65 -10.35 4.06 -2.40
CA ALA A 65 -10.54 2.64 -2.14
C ALA A 65 -11.34 1.97 -3.27
N ARG A 66 -12.37 2.66 -3.76
CA ARG A 66 -13.20 2.19 -4.87
C ARG A 66 -12.39 2.08 -6.16
N GLU A 67 -11.62 3.11 -6.50
CA GLU A 67 -10.72 3.09 -7.67
C GLU A 67 -9.70 1.96 -7.56
N GLY A 68 -9.09 1.78 -6.38
CA GLY A 68 -8.15 0.69 -6.13
C GLY A 68 -8.78 -0.69 -6.27
N PHE A 69 -10.02 -0.86 -5.83
CA PHE A 69 -10.77 -2.10 -6.04
C PHE A 69 -10.99 -2.37 -7.53
N TYR A 70 -11.46 -1.38 -8.28
CA TYR A 70 -11.67 -1.55 -9.72
C TYR A 70 -10.37 -1.75 -10.50
N GLU A 71 -9.28 -1.13 -10.08
CA GLU A 71 -7.96 -1.39 -10.66
C GLU A 71 -7.60 -2.90 -10.54
N ILE A 72 -7.88 -3.50 -9.39
CA ILE A 72 -7.60 -4.93 -9.17
C ILE A 72 -8.52 -5.81 -10.03
N ILE A 73 -9.83 -5.61 -9.96
CA ILE A 73 -10.78 -6.53 -10.62
C ILE A 73 -10.82 -6.37 -12.14
N CYS A 74 -10.66 -5.16 -12.66
CA CYS A 74 -10.59 -4.93 -14.12
C CYS A 74 -9.24 -5.35 -14.70
N ASN A 75 -8.18 -5.19 -13.90
CA ASN A 75 -6.81 -5.63 -14.26
C ASN A 75 -6.37 -5.22 -15.68
N GLU A 76 -6.72 -4.01 -16.10
CA GLU A 76 -6.45 -3.53 -17.46
C GLU A 76 -4.98 -3.58 -17.86
N LYS A 77 -4.08 -3.38 -16.89
CA LYS A 77 -2.63 -3.42 -17.08
C LYS A 77 -2.00 -4.78 -16.82
N GLY A 78 -2.80 -5.80 -16.50
CA GLY A 78 -2.32 -7.17 -16.27
C GLY A 78 -1.40 -7.33 -15.04
N ARG A 79 -1.51 -6.45 -14.04
CA ARG A 79 -0.63 -6.45 -12.85
C ARG A 79 -0.99 -7.52 -11.84
N PHE A 80 -2.25 -7.89 -11.75
CA PHE A 80 -2.76 -8.71 -10.66
C PHE A 80 -2.96 -10.16 -11.12
N PRO A 81 -2.44 -11.15 -10.36
CA PRO A 81 -2.73 -12.57 -10.60
C PRO A 81 -4.23 -12.87 -10.46
N ALA A 82 -4.71 -13.85 -11.21
CA ALA A 82 -6.12 -14.26 -11.18
C ALA A 82 -6.59 -14.62 -9.77
N GLN A 83 -5.77 -15.33 -8.99
CA GLN A 83 -6.07 -15.71 -7.61
C GLN A 83 -6.27 -14.48 -6.71
N THR A 84 -5.47 -13.43 -6.90
CA THR A 84 -5.60 -12.17 -6.17
C THR A 84 -6.91 -11.48 -6.49
N ILE A 85 -7.31 -11.45 -7.76
CA ILE A 85 -8.57 -10.86 -8.20
C ILE A 85 -9.75 -11.58 -7.55
N GLU A 86 -9.76 -12.92 -7.61
CA GLU A 86 -10.83 -13.72 -7.01
C GLU A 86 -10.89 -13.60 -5.49
N LEU A 87 -9.74 -13.51 -4.82
CA LEU A 87 -9.68 -13.24 -3.38
C LEU A 87 -10.33 -11.90 -3.02
N ILE A 88 -9.98 -10.84 -3.72
CA ILE A 88 -10.52 -9.49 -3.45
C ILE A 88 -12.03 -9.43 -3.73
N LYS A 89 -12.51 -10.08 -4.79
CA LYS A 89 -13.95 -10.21 -5.06
C LYS A 89 -14.67 -10.95 -3.92
N GLY A 90 -14.11 -12.07 -3.46
CA GLY A 90 -14.65 -12.85 -2.36
C GLY A 90 -14.69 -12.04 -1.05
N LEU A 91 -13.61 -11.33 -0.74
CA LEU A 91 -13.55 -10.48 0.45
C LEU A 91 -14.58 -9.35 0.42
N ARG A 92 -14.85 -8.74 -0.73
CA ARG A 92 -15.92 -7.76 -0.86
C ARG A 92 -17.29 -8.33 -0.50
N ASN A 93 -17.56 -9.57 -0.93
CA ASN A 93 -18.85 -10.22 -0.62
C ASN A 93 -19.03 -10.44 0.88
N VAL A 94 -17.95 -10.74 1.61
CA VAL A 94 -17.98 -11.03 3.06
C VAL A 94 -17.88 -9.75 3.89
N LEU A 95 -16.91 -8.89 3.61
CA LEU A 95 -16.59 -7.71 4.41
C LEU A 95 -17.45 -6.49 4.08
N LYS A 96 -18.12 -6.52 2.92
CA LYS A 96 -18.82 -5.37 2.36
C LYS A 96 -17.88 -4.18 2.11
N GLU A 97 -18.45 -3.03 1.82
CA GLU A 97 -17.71 -1.79 1.54
C GLU A 97 -17.40 -1.05 2.84
N GLY A 98 -16.38 -1.50 3.55
CA GLY A 98 -15.97 -0.95 4.83
C GLY A 98 -14.47 -0.72 4.94
N SER A 99 -14.04 -0.24 6.09
CA SER A 99 -12.65 0.14 6.37
C SER A 99 -11.66 -1.02 6.17
N LEU A 100 -12.05 -2.24 6.55
CA LEU A 100 -11.19 -3.40 6.40
C LEU A 100 -10.96 -3.76 4.92
N LEU A 101 -12.01 -3.69 4.10
CA LEU A 101 -11.85 -3.93 2.66
C LEU A 101 -10.99 -2.83 2.01
N ALA A 102 -11.19 -1.56 2.38
CA ALA A 102 -10.35 -0.45 1.90
C ALA A 102 -8.87 -0.68 2.23
N TYR A 103 -8.58 -1.09 3.45
CA TYR A 103 -7.23 -1.46 3.88
C TYR A 103 -6.65 -2.60 3.05
N LEU A 104 -7.39 -3.69 2.89
CA LEU A 104 -6.94 -4.87 2.13
C LEU A 104 -6.71 -4.57 0.66
N VAL A 105 -7.57 -3.76 0.04
CA VAL A 105 -7.39 -3.28 -1.34
C VAL A 105 -6.09 -2.47 -1.47
N SER A 106 -5.86 -1.54 -0.56
CA SER A 106 -4.66 -0.71 -0.54
C SER A 106 -3.38 -1.54 -0.35
N MET A 107 -3.40 -2.48 0.58
CA MET A 107 -2.26 -3.37 0.84
C MET A 107 -2.00 -4.33 -0.31
N THR A 108 -3.03 -4.88 -0.94
CA THR A 108 -2.91 -5.79 -2.09
C THR A 108 -2.16 -5.12 -3.24
N ARG A 109 -2.50 -3.88 -3.57
CA ARG A 109 -1.82 -3.12 -4.64
C ARG A 109 -0.32 -2.98 -4.36
N ARG A 110 0.05 -2.70 -3.11
CA ARG A 110 1.45 -2.55 -2.68
C ARG A 110 2.20 -3.87 -2.65
N ILE A 111 1.60 -4.93 -2.14
CA ILE A 111 2.22 -6.26 -2.07
C ILE A 111 2.51 -6.80 -3.47
N VAL A 112 1.59 -6.61 -4.42
CA VAL A 112 1.81 -7.01 -5.81
C VAL A 112 2.99 -6.25 -6.44
N GLU A 113 3.12 -4.95 -6.17
CA GLU A 113 4.26 -4.16 -6.65
C GLU A 113 5.58 -4.54 -5.96
N ILE A 114 5.55 -4.83 -4.66
CA ILE A 114 6.71 -5.35 -3.93
C ILE A 114 7.17 -6.68 -4.55
N HIS A 115 6.23 -7.57 -4.83
CA HIS A 115 6.55 -8.83 -5.51
C HIS A 115 7.19 -8.60 -6.89
N ARG A 116 6.67 -7.65 -7.67
CA ARG A 116 7.22 -7.30 -8.98
C ARG A 116 8.66 -6.83 -8.93
N VAL A 117 9.00 -5.98 -7.95
CA VAL A 117 10.36 -5.39 -7.86
C VAL A 117 11.37 -6.33 -7.24
N LEU A 118 10.93 -7.32 -6.45
CA LEU A 118 11.81 -8.31 -5.85
C LEU A 118 12.37 -9.26 -6.90
N LYS A 119 13.66 -9.56 -6.80
CA LYS A 119 14.30 -10.65 -7.55
C LYS A 119 13.68 -11.99 -7.15
N SER A 120 13.83 -13.01 -7.99
CA SER A 120 13.39 -14.39 -7.67
C SER A 120 14.04 -14.94 -6.40
N THR A 121 15.24 -14.48 -6.05
CA THR A 121 15.96 -14.78 -4.81
C THR A 121 15.71 -13.77 -3.70
N GLY A 122 14.96 -12.69 -3.99
CA GLY A 122 14.70 -11.61 -3.06
C GLY A 122 13.75 -12.01 -1.93
N ARG A 123 13.78 -11.26 -0.85
CA ARG A 123 12.96 -11.51 0.34
C ARG A 123 12.19 -10.26 0.73
N CYS A 124 10.94 -10.48 1.15
CA CYS A 124 10.15 -9.45 1.82
C CYS A 124 10.00 -9.82 3.29
N THR A 125 10.21 -8.86 4.17
CA THR A 125 9.97 -9.01 5.61
C THR A 125 9.20 -7.83 6.14
N SER A 126 8.42 -8.05 7.20
CA SER A 126 7.67 -6.99 7.86
C SER A 126 8.08 -6.87 9.31
N SER A 127 7.94 -5.66 9.87
CA SER A 127 8.03 -5.49 11.32
C SER A 127 6.85 -6.23 11.97
N CYS A 128 7.14 -7.20 12.81
CA CYS A 128 6.17 -7.74 13.77
C CYS A 128 6.30 -6.93 15.04
N ARG A 129 5.31 -6.12 15.37
CA ARG A 129 5.17 -5.48 16.67
C ARG A 129 4.14 -6.21 17.51
#